data_8e82b60feb3e7ec942951155a3f8613e
#
_entry.id   8e82b60feb3e7ec942951155a3f8613e
#
_cell.length_a   1.000
_cell.length_b   1.000
_cell.length_c   1.000
_cell.angle_alpha   90.00
_cell.angle_beta   90.00
_cell.angle_gamma   90.00
#
_symmetry.space_group_name_H-M   'P 1'
#
loop_
_entity.id
_entity.type
_entity.pdbx_description
1 polymer ?
#
loop_
_entity_poly.entity_id
_entity_poly.type
_entity_poly.pdbx_seq_one_letter_code
_entity_poly.pdbx_strand_id
1 'polypeptide(L)'
;MPLQISQSTQYRWFVKPIRAHRRLTLLTMAMAVLVGHAQGQASAPRWVVSWAVAPCAPAPAEPRYDELALHNETVRQVVHLSIGGLAIRVRFSNAFGTEPLTLQSATAAPALAGGAIAPGSAVPVTVGGQDKFTIAPGKWVLSDTVNVPVAAQSDLAISFFVVGPVNASTIHYTALQTSYLGKGDQAAAATLNDSKKISLSMIAVGVDVASRTSPYAIVAIGSSTTDGAHSTANANRRWTNDLFRRLAVAYGDKAPAVVNEGISGNRVLHDGRGDWGPVWGESAVRRFNRDVLAQSGAGYVIAFEGGNDIRQPGSGAVPLEEGVTAQQLIAGFQLMAKAAHDHSLKIVVGTITPFEHADLHREENPVWEQTRLAFNNWVRHAKEIDGVADFDAAIRDPAHPARILARFDSGDHLHPNDDGYQAMADCIDLKLFGPATQN
;
A
#
# COMPACT_ATOMS: atom_id res chain seq x y z
N MET A 1 -55.24 44.05 20.95
CA MET A 1 -56.68 43.91 21.22
C MET A 1 -57.01 42.46 21.34
N PRO A 2 -57.94 42.12 22.19
CA PRO A 2 -57.61 41.48 23.46
C PRO A 2 -58.42 40.18 23.68
N LEU A 3 -58.11 39.53 24.82
CA LEU A 3 -59.07 38.91 25.80
C LEU A 3 -59.66 37.53 25.38
N GLN A 4 -59.93 36.58 26.19
CA GLN A 4 -60.09 36.39 27.65
C GLN A 4 -60.23 34.88 27.90
N ILE A 5 -59.57 34.28 28.86
CA ILE A 5 -60.05 33.94 30.23
C ILE A 5 -61.31 33.03 30.28
N SER A 6 -61.21 31.91 31.01
CA SER A 6 -62.05 31.51 32.10
C SER A 6 -62.05 30.00 32.33
N GLN A 7 -61.59 29.56 33.39
CA GLN A 7 -62.11 29.14 34.73
C GLN A 7 -62.47 27.64 34.77
N SER A 8 -61.72 26.95 35.55
CA SER A 8 -61.97 26.32 36.88
C SER A 8 -63.28 25.54 37.05
N THR A 9 -63.20 24.33 37.55
CA THR A 9 -64.03 23.86 38.65
C THR A 9 -63.40 22.67 39.39
N GLN A 10 -63.23 22.81 40.70
CA GLN A 10 -62.92 21.79 41.70
C GLN A 10 -64.14 20.97 42.00
N TYR A 11 -64.02 19.77 42.56
CA TYR A 11 -64.76 19.20 43.71
C TYR A 11 -64.18 17.79 43.97
N ARG A 12 -63.58 17.57 45.09
CA ARG A 12 -63.92 17.08 46.46
C ARG A 12 -64.07 15.58 46.59
N TRP A 13 -63.16 15.04 47.36
CA TRP A 13 -63.16 14.04 48.45
C TRP A 13 -64.40 13.13 48.65
N PHE A 14 -64.08 11.81 48.74
CA PHE A 14 -64.68 10.98 49.83
C PHE A 14 -63.69 9.84 50.18
N VAL A 15 -63.33 9.84 51.46
CA VAL A 15 -62.62 8.77 52.17
C VAL A 15 -63.65 7.91 52.85
N LYS A 16 -63.58 6.61 52.82
CA LYS A 16 -63.94 5.71 53.92
C LYS A 16 -63.21 4.36 53.84
N PRO A 17 -63.05 3.69 54.99
CA PRO A 17 -61.95 2.78 55.23
C PRO A 17 -62.32 1.30 55.46
N ILE A 18 -61.28 0.45 55.60
CA ILE A 18 -61.11 -0.74 56.44
C ILE A 18 -61.72 -2.06 55.98
N ARG A 19 -60.88 -3.04 55.75
CA ARG A 19 -60.74 -4.20 56.65
C ARG A 19 -59.56 -5.08 56.23
N ALA A 20 -58.65 -5.34 57.14
CA ALA A 20 -57.53 -6.25 57.07
C ALA A 20 -58.04 -7.70 57.01
N HIS A 21 -57.42 -8.47 56.08
CA HIS A 21 -57.33 -9.92 56.21
C HIS A 21 -55.86 -10.34 55.87
N ARG A 22 -55.19 -10.79 56.92
CA ARG A 22 -53.90 -11.47 56.84
C ARG A 22 -54.08 -12.74 56.00
N ARG A 23 -53.35 -12.85 54.87
CA ARG A 23 -52.96 -14.13 54.29
C ARG A 23 -51.45 -14.05 54.00
N LEU A 24 -50.75 -14.87 54.75
CA LEU A 24 -49.34 -15.15 54.62
C LEU A 24 -49.15 -15.89 53.30
N THR A 25 -48.53 -15.25 52.28
CA THR A 25 -48.12 -15.93 51.06
C THR A 25 -46.60 -15.84 51.00
N LEU A 26 -45.95 -16.99 51.09
CA LEU A 26 -44.52 -17.13 50.86
C LEU A 26 -44.16 -16.59 49.49
N LEU A 27 -43.33 -15.54 49.43
CA LEU A 27 -42.68 -15.06 48.24
C LEU A 27 -41.37 -15.84 48.08
N THR A 28 -41.35 -16.87 47.24
CA THR A 28 -40.12 -17.46 46.73
C THR A 28 -39.52 -16.49 45.71
N MET A 29 -38.46 -15.79 46.12
CA MET A 29 -37.67 -14.94 45.26
C MET A 29 -36.83 -15.82 44.36
N ALA A 30 -37.26 -16.05 43.12
CA ALA A 30 -36.42 -16.61 42.06
C ALA A 30 -35.46 -15.53 41.58
N MET A 31 -34.21 -15.61 42.05
CA MET A 31 -33.10 -14.81 41.54
C MET A 31 -32.73 -15.31 40.15
N ALA A 32 -33.30 -14.74 39.11
CA ALA A 32 -32.83 -14.95 37.73
C ALA A 32 -31.49 -14.25 37.58
N VAL A 33 -30.41 -15.01 37.63
CA VAL A 33 -29.07 -14.56 37.24
C VAL A 33 -29.11 -14.32 35.72
N LEU A 34 -29.32 -13.09 35.30
CA LEU A 34 -29.06 -12.64 33.92
C LEU A 34 -27.56 -12.66 33.71
N VAL A 35 -27.07 -13.81 33.25
CA VAL A 35 -25.74 -13.88 32.62
C VAL A 35 -25.88 -13.14 31.28
N GLY A 36 -25.71 -11.84 31.33
CA GLY A 36 -25.55 -11.04 30.12
C GLY A 36 -24.28 -11.50 29.40
N HIS A 37 -24.43 -12.32 28.39
CA HIS A 37 -23.39 -12.48 27.39
C HIS A 37 -23.20 -11.12 26.75
N ALA A 38 -22.17 -10.37 27.17
CA ALA A 38 -21.64 -9.26 26.43
C ALA A 38 -21.12 -9.85 25.10
N GLN A 39 -22.00 -10.02 24.13
CA GLN A 39 -21.57 -10.17 22.75
C GLN A 39 -20.90 -8.84 22.42
N GLY A 40 -19.56 -8.83 22.47
CA GLY A 40 -18.79 -7.71 21.98
C GLY A 40 -19.30 -7.39 20.58
N GLN A 41 -19.94 -6.23 20.42
CA GLN A 41 -20.37 -5.76 19.10
C GLN A 41 -19.14 -5.78 18.23
N ALA A 42 -19.11 -6.70 17.25
CA ALA A 42 -18.06 -6.72 16.26
C ALA A 42 -18.00 -5.33 15.62
N SER A 43 -16.87 -4.65 15.73
CA SER A 43 -16.68 -3.32 15.15
C SER A 43 -17.04 -3.35 13.67
N ALA A 44 -17.66 -2.29 13.17
CA ALA A 44 -17.93 -2.16 11.75
C ALA A 44 -16.60 -2.30 10.99
N PRO A 45 -16.59 -2.97 9.81
CA PRO A 45 -15.38 -3.11 9.04
C PRO A 45 -14.87 -1.76 8.59
N ARG A 46 -13.56 -1.57 8.65
CA ARG A 46 -12.88 -0.38 8.11
C ARG A 46 -12.19 -0.73 6.81
N TRP A 47 -12.09 0.24 5.93
CA TRP A 47 -11.33 0.08 4.71
C TRP A 47 -9.85 0.30 4.98
N VAL A 48 -9.05 -0.71 4.65
CA VAL A 48 -7.59 -0.68 4.79
C VAL A 48 -6.99 -1.16 3.47
N VAL A 49 -6.03 -0.42 2.94
CA VAL A 49 -5.31 -0.83 1.74
C VAL A 49 -4.52 -2.11 2.02
N SER A 50 -4.68 -3.11 1.15
CA SER A 50 -4.02 -4.42 1.29
C SER A 50 -2.99 -4.69 0.21
N TRP A 51 -3.11 -4.01 -0.92
CA TRP A 51 -2.14 -3.98 -2.00
C TRP A 51 -2.15 -2.61 -2.66
N ALA A 52 -0.98 -2.09 -2.97
CA ALA A 52 -0.82 -0.87 -3.73
C ALA A 52 0.51 -0.90 -4.50
N VAL A 53 0.58 -0.13 -5.58
CA VAL A 53 1.79 0.16 -6.33
C VAL A 53 1.81 1.63 -6.70
N ALA A 54 2.99 2.26 -6.60
CA ALA A 54 3.18 3.64 -7.01
C ALA A 54 3.04 3.76 -8.54
N PRO A 55 2.11 4.55 -9.04
CA PRO A 55 1.96 4.75 -10.47
C PRO A 55 3.05 5.66 -11.02
N CYS A 56 3.56 5.33 -12.20
CA CYS A 56 4.45 6.16 -13.00
C CYS A 56 3.99 6.24 -14.46
N ALA A 57 4.55 7.17 -15.20
CA ALA A 57 4.34 7.25 -16.64
C ALA A 57 5.31 6.31 -17.37
N PRO A 58 4.93 5.80 -18.55
CA PRO A 58 5.84 5.02 -19.38
C PRO A 58 7.03 5.85 -19.90
N ALA A 59 8.21 5.23 -20.02
CA ALA A 59 9.40 5.83 -20.63
C ALA A 59 9.43 5.61 -22.15
N PRO A 60 9.75 6.59 -22.99
CA PRO A 60 9.67 6.46 -24.46
C PRO A 60 10.60 5.41 -25.07
N ALA A 61 11.66 5.05 -24.38
CA ALA A 61 12.71 4.15 -24.88
C ALA A 61 12.55 2.67 -24.47
N GLU A 62 11.47 2.32 -23.77
CA GLU A 62 11.29 0.96 -23.25
C GLU A 62 10.81 -0.02 -24.33
N PRO A 63 11.52 -1.12 -24.62
CA PRO A 63 11.10 -2.10 -25.63
C PRO A 63 9.76 -2.79 -25.35
N ARG A 64 9.30 -2.79 -24.09
CA ARG A 64 8.00 -3.37 -23.68
C ARG A 64 6.80 -2.48 -23.98
N TYR A 65 7.00 -1.35 -24.67
CA TYR A 65 5.91 -0.43 -25.05
C TYR A 65 4.84 -1.06 -25.92
N ASP A 66 5.19 -2.10 -26.69
CA ASP A 66 4.18 -2.87 -27.44
C ASP A 66 3.15 -3.52 -26.52
N GLU A 67 3.47 -3.70 -25.22
CA GLU A 67 2.55 -4.23 -24.22
C GLU A 67 1.55 -3.18 -23.72
N LEU A 68 1.83 -1.91 -23.96
CA LEU A 68 0.99 -0.78 -23.53
C LEU A 68 -0.01 -0.33 -24.60
N ALA A 69 0.19 -0.74 -25.85
CA ALA A 69 -0.74 -0.47 -26.95
C ALA A 69 -1.89 -1.48 -26.93
N LEU A 70 -2.94 -1.18 -26.20
CA LEU A 70 -4.10 -2.05 -26.01
C LEU A 70 -5.14 -1.79 -27.10
N HIS A 71 -5.62 -2.86 -27.74
CA HIS A 71 -6.60 -2.81 -28.83
C HIS A 71 -7.80 -3.72 -28.56
N ASN A 72 -8.71 -3.30 -27.68
CA ASN A 72 -9.82 -4.14 -27.23
C ASN A 72 -9.32 -5.43 -26.57
N GLU A 73 -8.55 -5.28 -25.53
CA GLU A 73 -7.91 -6.39 -24.80
C GLU A 73 -8.36 -6.43 -23.35
N THR A 74 -8.36 -7.62 -22.79
CA THR A 74 -8.52 -7.87 -21.37
C THR A 74 -7.15 -7.86 -20.71
N VAL A 75 -6.99 -6.99 -19.73
CA VAL A 75 -5.87 -7.04 -18.78
C VAL A 75 -6.30 -7.86 -17.57
N ARG A 76 -5.50 -8.86 -17.18
CA ARG A 76 -5.64 -9.55 -15.89
C ARG A 76 -4.38 -9.36 -15.08
N GLN A 77 -4.48 -8.54 -14.03
CA GLN A 77 -3.42 -8.37 -13.04
C GLN A 77 -3.61 -9.34 -11.89
N VAL A 78 -2.53 -10.04 -11.53
CA VAL A 78 -2.48 -10.83 -10.30
C VAL A 78 -1.75 -10.02 -9.26
N VAL A 79 -2.37 -9.81 -8.10
CA VAL A 79 -1.84 -8.98 -7.03
C VAL A 79 -1.82 -9.74 -5.71
N HIS A 80 -0.77 -9.58 -4.92
CA HIS A 80 -0.61 -10.29 -3.65
C HIS A 80 -1.08 -9.41 -2.49
N LEU A 81 -2.15 -9.82 -1.83
CA LEU A 81 -2.75 -9.10 -0.71
C LEU A 81 -1.99 -9.33 0.59
N SER A 82 -1.71 -8.29 1.36
CA SER A 82 -1.14 -8.42 2.69
C SER A 82 -2.19 -8.92 3.69
N ILE A 83 -3.29 -8.24 3.85
CA ILE A 83 -4.38 -8.61 4.77
C ILE A 83 -5.61 -9.09 4.01
N GLY A 84 -6.45 -9.87 4.69
CA GLY A 84 -7.74 -10.32 4.17
C GLY A 84 -8.93 -9.46 4.62
N GLY A 85 -10.08 -9.71 4.00
CA GLY A 85 -11.33 -9.05 4.33
C GLY A 85 -12.55 -9.68 3.68
N LEU A 86 -13.75 -9.18 4.02
CA LEU A 86 -15.02 -9.72 3.53
C LEU A 86 -15.44 -9.13 2.19
N ALA A 87 -14.89 -7.98 1.83
CA ALA A 87 -15.15 -7.27 0.60
C ALA A 87 -13.92 -6.45 0.22
N ILE A 88 -13.84 -6.05 -1.05
CA ILE A 88 -12.76 -5.23 -1.58
C ILE A 88 -13.29 -4.00 -2.31
N ARG A 89 -12.39 -3.04 -2.54
CA ARG A 89 -12.54 -1.97 -3.54
C ARG A 89 -11.26 -1.90 -4.35
N VAL A 90 -11.38 -1.65 -5.64
CA VAL A 90 -10.24 -1.54 -6.56
C VAL A 90 -10.06 -0.09 -6.97
N ARG A 91 -8.83 0.40 -6.93
CA ARG A 91 -8.46 1.73 -7.44
C ARG A 91 -7.92 1.59 -8.86
N PHE A 92 -8.58 2.23 -9.82
CA PHE A 92 -8.13 2.34 -11.20
C PHE A 92 -7.63 3.74 -11.47
N SER A 93 -6.52 3.89 -12.17
CA SER A 93 -5.82 5.16 -12.35
C SER A 93 -5.52 5.46 -13.81
N ASN A 94 -5.74 6.70 -14.21
CA ASN A 94 -5.33 7.33 -15.44
C ASN A 94 -4.48 8.59 -15.11
N ALA A 95 -3.67 8.50 -14.05
CA ALA A 95 -2.96 9.64 -13.46
C ALA A 95 -1.99 10.33 -14.43
N PHE A 96 -1.43 9.58 -15.37
CA PHE A 96 -0.51 10.09 -16.40
C PHE A 96 -1.11 10.09 -17.80
N GLY A 97 -2.41 9.79 -17.92
CA GLY A 97 -3.12 9.83 -19.20
C GLY A 97 -3.47 11.26 -19.62
N THR A 98 -3.39 11.51 -20.92
CA THR A 98 -3.82 12.75 -21.56
C THR A 98 -5.20 12.63 -22.20
N GLU A 99 -5.70 11.40 -22.40
CA GLU A 99 -6.99 11.07 -22.97
C GLU A 99 -7.86 10.30 -21.96
N PRO A 100 -9.20 10.34 -22.10
CA PRO A 100 -10.09 9.54 -21.27
C PRO A 100 -9.85 8.03 -21.47
N LEU A 101 -9.77 7.28 -20.38
CA LEU A 101 -9.60 5.82 -20.38
C LEU A 101 -10.93 5.15 -20.04
N THR A 102 -11.46 4.34 -20.96
CA THR A 102 -12.72 3.60 -20.74
C THR A 102 -12.42 2.13 -20.46
N LEU A 103 -12.91 1.65 -19.32
CA LEU A 103 -12.88 0.25 -18.93
C LEU A 103 -14.30 -0.33 -18.95
N GLN A 104 -14.39 -1.63 -19.20
CA GLN A 104 -15.65 -2.38 -19.21
C GLN A 104 -15.45 -3.76 -18.60
N SER A 105 -16.53 -4.36 -18.11
CA SER A 105 -16.58 -5.75 -17.64
C SER A 105 -15.54 -6.08 -16.57
N ALA A 106 -15.14 -5.10 -15.74
CA ALA A 106 -14.15 -5.36 -14.71
C ALA A 106 -14.65 -6.42 -13.71
N THR A 107 -13.76 -7.32 -13.29
CA THR A 107 -14.05 -8.41 -12.33
C THR A 107 -12.91 -8.59 -11.35
N ALA A 108 -13.22 -9.19 -10.19
CA ALA A 108 -12.25 -9.64 -9.21
C ALA A 108 -12.56 -11.08 -8.77
N ALA A 109 -11.53 -11.89 -8.60
CA ALA A 109 -11.64 -13.26 -8.10
C ALA A 109 -10.34 -13.68 -7.41
N PRO A 110 -10.37 -14.63 -6.44
CA PRO A 110 -9.15 -15.28 -5.97
C PRO A 110 -8.38 -15.90 -7.14
N ALA A 111 -7.08 -15.58 -7.23
CA ALA A 111 -6.24 -16.09 -8.30
C ALA A 111 -5.76 -17.53 -8.01
N LEU A 112 -5.68 -18.31 -9.06
CA LEU A 112 -5.04 -19.61 -9.09
C LEU A 112 -3.71 -19.54 -9.84
N ALA A 113 -2.97 -20.62 -9.88
CA ALA A 113 -1.71 -20.70 -10.60
C ALA A 113 -1.87 -20.25 -12.07
N GLY A 114 -0.90 -19.50 -12.58
CA GLY A 114 -0.89 -19.02 -13.95
C GLY A 114 -1.95 -17.94 -14.26
N GLY A 115 -2.47 -17.26 -13.25
CA GLY A 115 -3.48 -16.20 -13.42
C GLY A 115 -4.89 -16.73 -13.75
N ALA A 116 -5.12 -18.03 -13.61
CA ALA A 116 -6.45 -18.61 -13.71
C ALA A 116 -7.35 -18.20 -12.53
N ILE A 117 -8.65 -18.31 -12.70
CA ILE A 117 -9.65 -18.18 -11.64
C ILE A 117 -10.60 -19.38 -11.68
N ALA A 118 -11.25 -19.72 -10.58
CA ALA A 118 -12.24 -20.78 -10.58
C ALA A 118 -13.41 -20.41 -11.50
N PRO A 119 -13.94 -21.36 -12.29
CA PRO A 119 -15.11 -21.09 -13.15
C PRO A 119 -16.28 -20.52 -12.33
N GLY A 120 -16.84 -19.39 -12.78
CA GLY A 120 -17.94 -18.71 -12.12
C GLY A 120 -17.60 -17.93 -10.84
N SER A 121 -16.31 -17.82 -10.47
CA SER A 121 -15.89 -17.05 -9.30
C SER A 121 -15.68 -15.56 -9.54
N ALA A 122 -15.68 -15.12 -10.79
CA ALA A 122 -15.52 -13.72 -11.15
C ALA A 122 -16.69 -12.87 -10.62
N VAL A 123 -16.40 -11.94 -9.73
CA VAL A 123 -17.38 -10.99 -9.18
C VAL A 123 -17.23 -9.66 -9.91
N PRO A 124 -18.32 -9.08 -10.45
CA PRO A 124 -18.26 -7.78 -11.14
C PRO A 124 -17.70 -6.68 -10.25
N VAL A 125 -16.87 -5.83 -10.86
CA VAL A 125 -16.32 -4.59 -10.26
C VAL A 125 -16.93 -3.41 -11.01
N THR A 126 -17.76 -2.62 -10.31
CA THR A 126 -18.46 -1.48 -10.88
C THR A 126 -17.94 -0.16 -10.31
N VAL A 127 -18.25 0.95 -11.00
CA VAL A 127 -18.02 2.31 -10.51
C VAL A 127 -19.33 3.09 -10.65
N GLY A 128 -19.88 3.52 -9.50
CA GLY A 128 -21.20 4.17 -9.49
C GLY A 128 -22.34 3.27 -10.02
N GLY A 129 -22.24 1.96 -9.80
CA GLY A 129 -23.19 0.95 -10.26
C GLY A 129 -23.06 0.59 -11.75
N GLN A 130 -22.06 1.13 -12.45
CA GLN A 130 -21.86 0.89 -13.89
C GLN A 130 -20.71 -0.10 -14.12
N ASP A 131 -20.88 -1.06 -15.01
CA ASP A 131 -19.89 -2.02 -15.49
C ASP A 131 -18.94 -1.43 -16.56
N LYS A 132 -19.39 -0.36 -17.20
CA LYS A 132 -18.60 0.45 -18.12
C LYS A 132 -18.43 1.85 -17.56
N PHE A 133 -17.20 2.26 -17.33
CA PHE A 133 -16.86 3.55 -16.74
C PHE A 133 -15.64 4.18 -17.40
N THR A 134 -15.54 5.50 -17.33
CA THR A 134 -14.46 6.28 -17.94
C THR A 134 -13.69 7.04 -16.86
N ILE A 135 -12.37 6.94 -16.91
CA ILE A 135 -11.45 7.66 -16.01
C ILE A 135 -10.89 8.85 -16.79
N ALA A 136 -11.18 10.06 -16.32
CA ALA A 136 -10.68 11.29 -16.94
C ALA A 136 -9.14 11.37 -16.89
N PRO A 137 -8.50 12.12 -17.80
CA PRO A 137 -7.07 12.38 -17.77
C PRO A 137 -6.61 12.93 -16.42
N GLY A 138 -5.49 12.44 -15.91
CA GLY A 138 -4.92 12.85 -14.62
C GLY A 138 -5.72 12.43 -13.39
N LYS A 139 -6.71 11.53 -13.52
CA LYS A 139 -7.60 11.10 -12.43
C LYS A 139 -7.48 9.62 -12.13
N TRP A 140 -8.06 9.24 -11.01
CA TRP A 140 -8.31 7.86 -10.61
C TRP A 140 -9.76 7.73 -10.12
N VAL A 141 -10.26 6.49 -10.08
CA VAL A 141 -11.57 6.15 -9.54
C VAL A 141 -11.44 4.98 -8.59
N LEU A 142 -12.29 4.94 -7.58
CA LEU A 142 -12.44 3.81 -6.68
C LEU A 142 -13.72 3.06 -7.06
N SER A 143 -13.64 1.74 -7.14
CA SER A 143 -14.81 0.92 -7.41
C SER A 143 -15.83 1.00 -6.28
N ASP A 144 -17.05 0.59 -6.59
CA ASP A 144 -18.03 0.23 -5.59
C ASP A 144 -17.51 -0.95 -4.74
N THR A 145 -18.21 -1.26 -3.64
CA THR A 145 -17.90 -2.42 -2.82
C THR A 145 -18.13 -3.71 -3.59
N VAL A 146 -17.09 -4.52 -3.71
CA VAL A 146 -17.14 -5.85 -4.34
C VAL A 146 -17.16 -6.91 -3.22
N ASN A 147 -18.27 -7.64 -3.12
CA ASN A 147 -18.47 -8.66 -2.09
C ASN A 147 -17.75 -9.96 -2.47
N VAL A 148 -16.43 -9.94 -2.41
CA VAL A 148 -15.56 -11.10 -2.60
C VAL A 148 -14.67 -11.25 -1.37
N PRO A 149 -14.85 -12.31 -0.57
CA PRO A 149 -13.96 -12.60 0.55
C PRO A 149 -12.57 -12.95 0.05
N VAL A 150 -11.56 -12.34 0.67
CA VAL A 150 -10.14 -12.58 0.35
C VAL A 150 -9.36 -12.91 1.61
N ALA A 151 -8.43 -13.85 1.51
CA ALA A 151 -7.56 -14.21 2.63
C ALA A 151 -6.33 -13.29 2.68
N ALA A 152 -5.71 -13.17 3.86
CA ALA A 152 -4.39 -12.57 3.98
C ALA A 152 -3.35 -13.44 3.26
N GLN A 153 -2.31 -12.82 2.71
CA GLN A 153 -1.24 -13.48 1.96
C GLN A 153 -1.79 -14.37 0.82
N SER A 154 -2.80 -13.88 0.10
CA SER A 154 -3.37 -14.57 -1.05
C SER A 154 -3.33 -13.70 -2.30
N ASP A 155 -3.38 -14.36 -3.43
CA ASP A 155 -3.38 -13.68 -4.72
C ASP A 155 -4.81 -13.41 -5.19
N LEU A 156 -5.02 -12.20 -5.72
CA LEU A 156 -6.26 -11.73 -6.31
C LEU A 156 -6.04 -11.44 -7.79
N ALA A 157 -6.89 -11.97 -8.65
CA ALA A 157 -6.97 -11.61 -10.05
C ALA A 157 -7.96 -10.45 -10.23
N ILE A 158 -7.46 -9.32 -10.74
CA ILE A 158 -8.26 -8.17 -11.17
C ILE A 158 -8.23 -8.18 -12.68
N SER A 159 -9.38 -8.40 -13.32
CA SER A 159 -9.50 -8.42 -14.78
C SER A 159 -10.38 -7.27 -15.23
N PHE A 160 -10.01 -6.61 -16.32
CA PHE A 160 -10.81 -5.54 -16.92
C PHE A 160 -10.55 -5.47 -18.42
N PHE A 161 -11.60 -5.18 -19.16
CA PHE A 161 -11.53 -4.99 -20.61
C PHE A 161 -11.29 -3.51 -20.91
N VAL A 162 -10.26 -3.24 -21.70
CA VAL A 162 -9.91 -1.88 -22.15
C VAL A 162 -10.54 -1.66 -23.53
N VAL A 163 -11.41 -0.66 -23.60
CA VAL A 163 -12.14 -0.31 -24.84
C VAL A 163 -11.31 0.64 -25.69
N GLY A 164 -11.10 0.30 -26.91
CA GLY A 164 -10.49 1.21 -27.85
C GLY A 164 -9.30 0.69 -28.57
N PRO A 165 -8.54 1.55 -29.29
CA PRO A 165 -7.11 1.66 -29.15
C PRO A 165 -6.75 2.62 -28.02
N VAL A 166 -5.94 2.18 -27.04
CA VAL A 166 -5.46 2.95 -25.89
C VAL A 166 -3.99 2.64 -25.67
N ASN A 167 -3.16 3.66 -25.47
CA ASN A 167 -1.84 3.49 -24.90
C ASN A 167 -1.95 3.63 -23.38
N ALA A 168 -1.71 2.55 -22.64
CA ALA A 168 -1.73 2.58 -21.18
C ALA A 168 -0.63 3.55 -20.69
N SER A 169 -1.04 4.67 -20.12
CA SER A 169 -0.16 5.77 -19.71
C SER A 169 0.10 5.81 -18.21
N THR A 170 -0.54 4.94 -17.44
CA THR A 170 -0.34 4.80 -16.00
C THR A 170 0.07 3.36 -15.73
N ILE A 171 1.32 3.18 -15.35
CA ILE A 171 1.94 1.87 -15.14
C ILE A 171 2.70 1.81 -13.83
N HIS A 172 3.08 0.60 -13.42
CA HIS A 172 4.17 0.35 -12.47
C HIS A 172 5.12 -0.67 -13.11
N TYR A 173 6.38 -0.25 -13.27
CA TYR A 173 7.35 -0.94 -14.12
C TYR A 173 7.87 -2.24 -13.51
N THR A 174 8.16 -2.26 -12.20
CA THR A 174 8.76 -3.41 -11.50
C THR A 174 7.70 -4.19 -10.73
N ALA A 175 6.67 -4.69 -11.42
CA ALA A 175 5.58 -5.40 -10.74
C ALA A 175 6.05 -6.65 -9.98
N LEU A 176 7.06 -7.37 -10.48
CA LEU A 176 7.56 -8.64 -9.94
C LEU A 176 6.45 -9.69 -9.72
N GLN A 177 5.36 -9.51 -10.42
CA GLN A 177 4.21 -10.39 -10.47
C GLN A 177 3.75 -10.49 -11.92
N THR A 178 3.51 -11.69 -12.41
CA THR A 178 3.07 -11.91 -13.78
C THR A 178 1.61 -11.47 -13.93
N SER A 179 1.36 -10.59 -14.90
CA SER A 179 0.03 -10.22 -15.38
C SER A 179 -0.19 -10.77 -16.80
N TYR A 180 -1.39 -10.65 -17.32
CA TYR A 180 -1.78 -11.28 -18.59
C TYR A 180 -2.60 -10.33 -19.46
N LEU A 181 -2.35 -10.34 -20.77
CA LEU A 181 -3.16 -9.68 -21.79
C LEU A 181 -3.85 -10.73 -22.65
N GLY A 182 -5.16 -10.63 -22.82
CA GLY A 182 -5.96 -11.51 -23.69
C GLY A 182 -6.77 -10.68 -24.68
N LYS A 183 -6.93 -11.17 -25.91
CA LYS A 183 -7.70 -10.48 -26.97
C LYS A 183 -9.20 -10.55 -26.68
N GLY A 184 -9.90 -9.42 -26.89
CA GLY A 184 -11.34 -9.34 -26.64
C GLY A 184 -11.71 -9.29 -25.16
N ASP A 185 -13.00 -9.29 -24.86
CA ASP A 185 -13.52 -9.28 -23.50
C ASP A 185 -13.56 -10.70 -22.91
N GLN A 186 -12.59 -10.97 -22.06
CA GLN A 186 -12.44 -12.22 -21.33
C GLN A 186 -12.37 -12.00 -19.81
N ALA A 187 -12.84 -10.83 -19.32
CA ALA A 187 -12.64 -10.45 -17.92
C ALA A 187 -13.19 -11.49 -16.92
N ALA A 188 -14.31 -12.15 -17.25
CA ALA A 188 -14.91 -13.20 -16.41
C ALA A 188 -14.44 -14.63 -16.74
N ALA A 189 -13.56 -14.81 -17.76
CA ALA A 189 -13.12 -16.14 -18.18
C ALA A 189 -12.24 -16.82 -17.11
N ALA A 190 -12.40 -18.12 -16.92
CA ALA A 190 -11.59 -18.89 -15.98
C ALA A 190 -10.09 -18.82 -16.32
N THR A 191 -9.77 -18.92 -17.61
CA THR A 191 -8.44 -18.70 -18.17
C THR A 191 -8.53 -17.75 -19.35
N LEU A 192 -7.53 -16.91 -19.57
CA LEU A 192 -7.47 -16.10 -20.78
C LEU A 192 -6.92 -16.92 -21.93
N ASN A 193 -7.69 -17.02 -23.03
CA ASN A 193 -7.24 -17.67 -24.26
C ASN A 193 -6.26 -16.77 -25.00
N ASP A 194 -5.26 -17.35 -25.66
CA ASP A 194 -4.25 -16.65 -26.44
C ASP A 194 -3.62 -15.46 -25.69
N SER A 195 -3.36 -15.66 -24.39
CA SER A 195 -2.85 -14.60 -23.54
C SER A 195 -1.34 -14.46 -23.64
N LYS A 196 -0.89 -13.19 -23.63
CA LYS A 196 0.51 -12.81 -23.44
C LYS A 196 0.78 -12.54 -21.97
N LYS A 197 1.90 -13.03 -21.42
CA LYS A 197 2.39 -12.67 -20.10
C LYS A 197 3.09 -11.32 -20.16
N ILE A 198 2.84 -10.48 -19.17
CA ILE A 198 3.51 -9.19 -18.98
C ILE A 198 4.07 -9.09 -17.56
N SER A 199 5.14 -8.33 -17.39
CA SER A 199 5.87 -8.17 -16.12
C SER A 199 5.70 -6.79 -15.50
N LEU A 200 4.65 -6.06 -15.86
CA LEU A 200 4.31 -4.75 -15.32
C LEU A 200 2.86 -4.73 -14.85
N SER A 201 2.53 -3.81 -13.95
CA SER A 201 1.16 -3.47 -13.61
C SER A 201 0.72 -2.25 -14.39
N MET A 202 -0.57 -2.16 -14.74
CA MET A 202 -1.13 -1.01 -15.42
C MET A 202 -2.55 -0.74 -14.97
N ILE A 203 -2.92 0.51 -14.84
CA ILE A 203 -4.30 0.96 -14.63
C ILE A 203 -4.85 0.61 -13.24
N ALA A 204 -4.88 -0.67 -12.81
CA ALA A 204 -5.23 -1.03 -11.44
C ALA A 204 -4.02 -0.81 -10.52
N VAL A 205 -4.15 0.08 -9.52
CA VAL A 205 -3.03 0.56 -8.69
C VAL A 205 -3.23 0.34 -7.20
N GLY A 206 -4.38 -0.17 -6.77
CA GLY A 206 -4.61 -0.44 -5.35
C GLY A 206 -5.83 -1.30 -5.09
N VAL A 207 -5.80 -2.02 -3.99
CA VAL A 207 -6.91 -2.82 -3.45
C VAL A 207 -7.07 -2.50 -1.98
N ASP A 208 -8.22 -1.95 -1.61
CA ASP A 208 -8.65 -1.84 -0.23
C ASP A 208 -9.46 -3.08 0.15
N VAL A 209 -9.34 -3.51 1.40
CA VAL A 209 -10.19 -4.58 1.96
C VAL A 209 -11.03 -4.05 3.12
N ALA A 210 -12.24 -4.58 3.27
CA ALA A 210 -13.09 -4.34 4.43
C ALA A 210 -12.65 -5.25 5.57
N SER A 211 -11.69 -4.79 6.40
CA SER A 211 -11.15 -5.53 7.53
C SER A 211 -11.86 -5.20 8.83
N ARG A 212 -12.07 -6.21 9.68
CA ARG A 212 -12.60 -6.05 11.04
C ARG A 212 -11.52 -6.06 12.12
N THR A 213 -10.34 -6.57 11.80
CA THR A 213 -9.29 -6.89 12.75
C THR A 213 -8.01 -6.09 12.53
N SER A 214 -7.59 -5.91 11.27
CA SER A 214 -6.40 -5.12 10.97
C SER A 214 -6.62 -3.64 11.31
N PRO A 215 -5.73 -3.04 12.12
CA PRO A 215 -5.95 -1.70 12.66
C PRO A 215 -5.69 -0.58 11.65
N TYR A 216 -4.70 -0.76 10.76
CA TYR A 216 -4.22 0.25 9.80
C TYR A 216 -3.28 -0.39 8.75
N ALA A 217 -2.79 0.43 7.82
CA ALA A 217 -1.75 0.06 6.87
C ALA A 217 -0.41 0.75 7.19
N ILE A 218 0.68 0.03 6.96
CA ILE A 218 2.05 0.54 6.86
C ILE A 218 2.34 0.72 5.37
N VAL A 219 2.63 1.94 4.95
CA VAL A 219 2.95 2.28 3.56
C VAL A 219 4.46 2.41 3.43
N ALA A 220 5.08 1.58 2.61
CA ALA A 220 6.51 1.68 2.33
C ALA A 220 6.74 2.55 1.09
N ILE A 221 7.39 3.70 1.25
CA ILE A 221 7.81 4.57 0.13
C ILE A 221 9.32 4.48 -0.04
N GLY A 222 9.80 4.37 -1.28
CA GLY A 222 11.22 4.25 -1.56
C GLY A 222 11.54 4.04 -3.03
N SER A 223 12.79 3.64 -3.32
CA SER A 223 13.26 3.36 -4.66
C SER A 223 13.29 1.85 -4.98
N SER A 224 14.22 1.44 -5.85
CA SER A 224 14.32 0.07 -6.36
C SER A 224 14.43 -1.01 -5.28
N THR A 225 15.11 -0.74 -4.18
CA THR A 225 15.21 -1.70 -3.07
C THR A 225 13.88 -1.85 -2.32
N THR A 226 13.06 -0.79 -2.23
CA THR A 226 11.68 -0.92 -1.70
C THR A 226 10.78 -1.59 -2.73
N ASP A 227 10.88 -1.21 -3.99
CA ASP A 227 10.18 -1.81 -5.12
C ASP A 227 10.47 -3.33 -5.26
N GLY A 228 11.67 -3.76 -4.83
CA GLY A 228 12.06 -5.16 -4.72
C GLY A 228 12.92 -5.65 -5.87
N ALA A 229 13.66 -4.77 -6.53
CA ALA A 229 14.56 -5.13 -7.61
C ALA A 229 15.43 -6.34 -7.23
N HIS A 230 15.58 -7.30 -8.16
CA HIS A 230 16.29 -8.57 -7.98
C HIS A 230 15.67 -9.57 -6.98
N SER A 231 14.55 -9.28 -6.34
CA SER A 231 13.83 -10.33 -5.63
C SER A 231 13.17 -11.31 -6.62
N THR A 232 12.98 -12.55 -6.19
CA THR A 232 12.42 -13.61 -7.04
C THR A 232 11.00 -13.26 -7.49
N ALA A 233 10.81 -13.13 -8.80
CA ALA A 233 9.50 -12.82 -9.41
C ALA A 233 8.45 -13.89 -9.03
N ASN A 234 7.22 -13.46 -8.78
CA ASN A 234 6.08 -14.26 -8.32
C ASN A 234 6.29 -14.99 -6.98
N ALA A 235 7.35 -14.68 -6.24
CA ALA A 235 7.62 -15.29 -4.94
C ALA A 235 7.30 -14.38 -3.75
N ASN A 236 6.97 -13.11 -4.01
CA ASN A 236 6.64 -12.12 -2.97
C ASN A 236 7.73 -12.03 -1.89
N ARG A 237 9.00 -11.81 -2.32
CA ARG A 237 10.20 -11.80 -1.47
C ARG A 237 10.78 -10.40 -1.25
N ARG A 238 10.00 -9.34 -1.47
CA ARG A 238 10.37 -7.98 -1.08
C ARG A 238 10.49 -7.88 0.45
N TRP A 239 11.33 -7.00 0.98
CA TRP A 239 11.37 -6.77 2.43
C TRP A 239 10.00 -6.39 3.02
N THR A 240 9.13 -5.75 2.23
CA THR A 240 7.76 -5.41 2.64
C THR A 240 6.87 -6.64 2.82
N ASN A 241 7.01 -7.65 1.95
CA ASN A 241 6.31 -8.92 2.09
C ASN A 241 6.82 -9.70 3.30
N ASP A 242 8.16 -9.73 3.51
CA ASP A 242 8.77 -10.40 4.65
C ASP A 242 8.39 -9.71 5.97
N LEU A 243 8.34 -8.38 6.00
CA LEU A 243 7.83 -7.63 7.15
C LEU A 243 6.39 -8.02 7.47
N PHE A 244 5.50 -8.11 6.44
CA PHE A 244 4.13 -8.52 6.69
C PHE A 244 4.05 -9.95 7.27
N ARG A 245 4.83 -10.90 6.74
CA ARG A 245 4.90 -12.27 7.29
C ARG A 245 5.28 -12.27 8.78
N ARG A 246 6.26 -11.46 9.17
CA ARG A 246 6.67 -11.31 10.58
C ARG A 246 5.56 -10.70 11.44
N LEU A 247 4.89 -9.66 10.94
CA LEU A 247 3.75 -9.04 11.63
C LEU A 247 2.58 -10.03 11.78
N ALA A 248 2.28 -10.81 10.75
CA ALA A 248 1.23 -11.82 10.79
C ALA A 248 1.52 -12.92 11.81
N VAL A 249 2.78 -13.35 11.94
CA VAL A 249 3.21 -14.29 12.98
C VAL A 249 3.08 -13.69 14.38
N ALA A 250 3.46 -12.41 14.54
CA ALA A 250 3.46 -11.74 15.84
C ALA A 250 2.05 -11.34 16.32
N TYR A 251 1.17 -10.90 15.41
CA TYR A 251 -0.12 -10.27 15.76
C TYR A 251 -1.35 -11.00 15.20
N GLY A 252 -1.14 -12.08 14.41
CA GLY A 252 -2.24 -12.85 13.81
C GLY A 252 -3.12 -11.98 12.92
N ASP A 253 -4.42 -12.09 13.07
CA ASP A 253 -5.43 -11.34 12.32
C ASP A 253 -5.47 -9.84 12.67
N LYS A 254 -4.78 -9.43 13.73
CA LYS A 254 -4.58 -8.02 14.12
C LYS A 254 -3.33 -7.39 13.51
N ALA A 255 -2.62 -8.10 12.65
CA ALA A 255 -1.47 -7.53 11.95
C ALA A 255 -1.89 -6.33 11.10
N PRO A 256 -1.15 -5.20 11.13
CA PRO A 256 -1.35 -4.13 10.18
C PRO A 256 -1.03 -4.60 8.76
N ALA A 257 -1.71 -4.04 7.76
CA ALA A 257 -1.35 -4.25 6.36
C ALA A 257 0.04 -3.68 6.07
N VAL A 258 0.74 -4.22 5.07
CA VAL A 258 1.96 -3.62 4.52
C VAL A 258 1.77 -3.50 3.01
N VAL A 259 1.94 -2.28 2.47
CA VAL A 259 1.85 -2.00 1.05
C VAL A 259 3.11 -1.31 0.55
N ASN A 260 3.39 -1.47 -0.74
CA ASN A 260 4.65 -1.06 -1.36
C ASN A 260 4.41 0.02 -2.41
N GLU A 261 4.92 1.21 -2.14
CA GLU A 261 4.92 2.38 -3.02
C GLU A 261 6.36 2.73 -3.46
N GLY A 262 7.20 1.71 -3.65
CA GLY A 262 8.52 1.85 -4.24
C GLY A 262 8.44 2.17 -5.73
N ILE A 263 9.39 2.94 -6.25
CA ILE A 263 9.61 3.17 -7.69
C ILE A 263 11.09 3.01 -7.98
N SER A 264 11.46 2.04 -8.82
CA SER A 264 12.86 1.85 -9.21
C SER A 264 13.43 3.10 -9.87
N GLY A 265 14.61 3.55 -9.43
CA GLY A 265 15.26 4.77 -9.91
C GLY A 265 14.80 6.07 -9.22
N ASN A 266 13.80 6.02 -8.33
CA ASN A 266 13.25 7.20 -7.67
C ASN A 266 14.26 7.92 -6.77
N ARG A 267 14.02 9.20 -6.52
CA ARG A 267 14.83 10.09 -5.69
C ARG A 267 13.95 10.88 -4.71
N VAL A 268 14.53 11.35 -3.63
CA VAL A 268 13.83 12.14 -2.60
C VAL A 268 13.43 13.51 -3.14
N LEU A 269 14.40 14.24 -3.76
CA LEU A 269 14.27 15.67 -4.01
C LEU A 269 14.00 16.03 -5.47
N HIS A 270 14.37 15.17 -6.41
CA HIS A 270 14.30 15.45 -7.84
C HIS A 270 13.48 14.39 -8.57
N ASP A 271 12.68 14.83 -9.52
CA ASP A 271 11.96 13.94 -10.43
C ASP A 271 12.95 13.14 -11.30
N GLY A 272 12.50 12.02 -11.84
CA GLY A 272 13.29 11.22 -12.78
C GLY A 272 13.73 12.03 -14.00
N ARG A 273 14.89 11.71 -14.57
CA ARG A 273 15.52 12.40 -15.70
C ARG A 273 15.89 11.46 -16.84
N GLY A 274 16.17 12.06 -17.99
CA GLY A 274 16.52 11.33 -19.22
C GLY A 274 15.35 10.48 -19.74
N ASP A 275 15.70 9.52 -20.62
CA ASP A 275 14.70 8.67 -21.30
C ASP A 275 13.93 7.77 -20.33
N TRP A 276 14.51 7.45 -19.17
CA TRP A 276 13.88 6.68 -18.09
C TRP A 276 13.17 7.54 -17.05
N GLY A 277 13.27 8.88 -17.17
CA GLY A 277 12.71 9.81 -16.20
C GLY A 277 11.24 9.54 -15.85
N PRO A 278 10.35 9.33 -16.82
CA PRO A 278 8.94 9.04 -16.54
C PRO A 278 8.71 7.80 -15.67
N VAL A 279 9.51 6.73 -15.87
CA VAL A 279 9.43 5.49 -15.08
C VAL A 279 10.04 5.65 -13.69
N TRP A 280 11.10 6.47 -13.56
CA TRP A 280 11.69 6.79 -12.25
C TRP A 280 10.80 7.72 -11.42
N GLY A 281 9.80 8.31 -12.06
CA GLY A 281 8.67 9.00 -11.46
C GLY A 281 8.99 10.35 -10.83
N GLU A 282 7.97 10.92 -10.21
CA GLU A 282 8.08 12.15 -9.42
C GLU A 282 8.88 11.88 -8.15
N SER A 283 9.58 12.90 -7.64
CA SER A 283 10.34 12.80 -6.38
C SER A 283 9.47 12.34 -5.21
N ALA A 284 10.06 11.62 -4.26
CA ALA A 284 9.34 11.09 -3.11
C ALA A 284 8.56 12.18 -2.36
N VAL A 285 9.13 13.37 -2.22
CA VAL A 285 8.46 14.53 -1.59
C VAL A 285 7.21 14.95 -2.38
N ARG A 286 7.27 14.97 -3.72
CA ARG A 286 6.11 15.36 -4.56
C ARG A 286 5.00 14.32 -4.54
N ARG A 287 5.35 13.03 -4.65
CA ARG A 287 4.39 11.93 -4.71
C ARG A 287 3.86 11.49 -3.34
N PHE A 288 4.43 12.00 -2.24
CA PHE A 288 4.10 11.58 -0.87
C PHE A 288 2.61 11.67 -0.54
N ASN A 289 1.95 12.74 -0.97
CA ASN A 289 0.50 12.90 -0.75
C ASN A 289 -0.30 11.82 -1.50
N ARG A 290 0.02 11.57 -2.79
CA ARG A 290 -0.68 10.60 -3.64
C ARG A 290 -0.44 9.17 -3.17
N ASP A 291 0.83 8.82 -2.90
CA ASP A 291 1.25 7.43 -2.72
C ASP A 291 1.23 7.00 -1.25
N VAL A 292 1.26 7.94 -0.30
CA VAL A 292 1.24 7.63 1.14
C VAL A 292 -0.03 8.13 1.82
N LEU A 293 -0.26 9.45 1.81
CA LEU A 293 -1.33 10.05 2.62
C LEU A 293 -2.74 9.70 2.12
N ALA A 294 -2.90 9.45 0.81
CA ALA A 294 -4.17 9.05 0.22
C ALA A 294 -4.48 7.54 0.33
N GLN A 295 -3.62 6.74 0.96
CA GLN A 295 -3.88 5.32 1.14
C GLN A 295 -4.90 5.06 2.24
N SER A 296 -5.88 4.20 1.93
CA SER A 296 -6.97 3.89 2.86
C SER A 296 -6.46 3.25 4.14
N GLY A 297 -6.74 3.88 5.27
CA GLY A 297 -6.35 3.35 6.58
C GLY A 297 -4.84 3.41 6.85
N ALA A 298 -4.07 4.24 6.15
CA ALA A 298 -2.67 4.45 6.48
C ALA A 298 -2.51 4.93 7.93
N GLY A 299 -1.58 4.34 8.67
CA GLY A 299 -1.25 4.71 10.05
C GLY A 299 0.24 4.91 10.24
N TYR A 300 1.04 4.25 9.39
CA TYR A 300 2.50 4.37 9.41
C TYR A 300 3.03 4.52 7.98
N VAL A 301 4.15 5.21 7.87
CA VAL A 301 4.99 5.17 6.67
C VAL A 301 6.38 4.68 7.03
N ILE A 302 6.97 3.81 6.19
CA ILE A 302 8.40 3.49 6.22
C ILE A 302 9.01 4.14 4.99
N ALA A 303 9.82 5.17 5.19
CA ALA A 303 10.50 5.91 4.13
C ALA A 303 11.95 5.41 4.00
N PHE A 304 12.27 4.76 2.88
CA PHE A 304 13.59 4.27 2.58
C PHE A 304 14.03 4.70 1.18
N GLU A 305 14.80 5.78 1.11
CA GLU A 305 15.14 6.47 -0.12
C GLU A 305 16.49 7.20 0.03
N GLY A 306 17.01 7.80 -1.05
CA GLY A 306 18.15 8.72 -1.04
C GLY A 306 19.41 8.17 -1.68
N GLY A 307 19.55 6.85 -1.87
CA GLY A 307 20.72 6.27 -2.55
C GLY A 307 20.87 6.79 -3.97
N ASN A 308 19.77 6.97 -4.69
CA ASN A 308 19.80 7.50 -6.07
C ASN A 308 20.08 9.01 -6.11
N ASP A 309 19.65 9.78 -5.12
CA ASP A 309 20.00 11.20 -5.01
C ASP A 309 21.51 11.41 -4.88
N ILE A 310 22.19 10.50 -4.18
CA ILE A 310 23.65 10.55 -4.00
C ILE A 310 24.37 10.08 -5.25
N ARG A 311 23.92 8.97 -5.86
CA ARG A 311 24.66 8.18 -6.83
C ARG A 311 24.39 8.54 -8.30
N GLN A 312 23.14 8.90 -8.66
CA GLN A 312 22.77 9.17 -10.06
C GLN A 312 23.35 10.46 -10.67
N PRO A 313 23.56 11.56 -9.92
CA PRO A 313 24.11 12.79 -10.50
C PRO A 313 25.44 12.56 -11.22
N GLY A 314 25.54 13.08 -12.45
CA GLY A 314 26.70 12.87 -13.32
C GLY A 314 26.73 11.51 -14.03
N SER A 315 25.65 10.71 -14.00
CA SER A 315 25.56 9.42 -14.72
C SER A 315 25.32 9.55 -16.22
N GLY A 316 25.24 10.77 -16.75
CA GLY A 316 24.83 11.03 -18.12
C GLY A 316 23.32 11.20 -18.30
N ALA A 317 22.50 10.46 -17.55
CA ALA A 317 21.05 10.65 -17.51
C ALA A 317 20.64 11.77 -16.54
N VAL A 318 21.38 11.94 -15.44
CA VAL A 318 21.11 12.93 -14.39
C VAL A 318 22.24 13.96 -14.37
N PRO A 319 21.94 15.29 -14.47
CA PRO A 319 22.92 16.35 -14.39
C PRO A 319 23.70 16.33 -13.08
N LEU A 320 24.98 16.70 -13.12
CA LEU A 320 25.84 16.72 -11.93
C LEU A 320 25.34 17.73 -10.88
N GLU A 321 24.72 18.81 -11.34
CA GLU A 321 24.18 19.91 -10.53
C GLU A 321 22.99 19.44 -9.64
N GLU A 322 22.39 18.30 -9.94
CA GLU A 322 21.36 17.69 -9.09
C GLU A 322 21.96 16.85 -7.94
N GLY A 323 23.29 16.87 -7.77
CA GLY A 323 23.96 16.27 -6.62
C GLY A 323 23.49 16.87 -5.29
N VAL A 324 23.27 16.03 -4.29
CA VAL A 324 22.72 16.45 -3.02
C VAL A 324 23.73 16.29 -1.87
N THR A 325 23.62 17.17 -0.89
CA THR A 325 24.30 17.01 0.40
C THR A 325 23.44 16.20 1.38
N ALA A 326 24.05 15.67 2.42
CA ALA A 326 23.31 15.01 3.50
C ALA A 326 22.27 15.94 4.13
N GLN A 327 22.55 17.22 4.29
CA GLN A 327 21.62 18.22 4.84
C GLN A 327 20.38 18.40 3.95
N GLN A 328 20.54 18.41 2.64
CA GLN A 328 19.41 18.49 1.72
C GLN A 328 18.54 17.24 1.77
N LEU A 329 19.14 16.04 1.82
CA LEU A 329 18.39 14.78 2.03
C LEU A 329 17.62 14.82 3.36
N ILE A 330 18.29 15.19 4.46
CA ILE A 330 17.67 15.34 5.78
C ILE A 330 16.46 16.28 5.71
N ALA A 331 16.59 17.43 5.06
CA ALA A 331 15.48 18.36 4.91
C ALA A 331 14.31 17.73 4.13
N GLY A 332 14.56 16.94 3.09
CA GLY A 332 13.52 16.19 2.37
C GLY A 332 12.77 15.20 3.26
N PHE A 333 13.49 14.46 4.10
CA PHE A 333 12.87 13.53 5.06
C PHE A 333 12.10 14.26 6.16
N GLN A 334 12.59 15.41 6.63
CA GLN A 334 11.88 16.25 7.60
C GLN A 334 10.55 16.78 7.02
N LEU A 335 10.51 17.15 5.73
CA LEU A 335 9.28 17.52 5.05
C LEU A 335 8.28 16.35 5.01
N MET A 336 8.74 15.14 4.67
CA MET A 336 7.89 13.95 4.68
C MET A 336 7.41 13.61 6.10
N ALA A 337 8.29 13.71 7.11
CA ALA A 337 7.94 13.49 8.51
C ALA A 337 6.87 14.47 8.99
N LYS A 338 7.05 15.75 8.69
CA LYS A 338 6.04 16.76 8.99
C LYS A 338 4.71 16.46 8.32
N ALA A 339 4.71 16.11 7.03
CA ALA A 339 3.49 15.78 6.30
C ALA A 339 2.80 14.54 6.88
N ALA A 340 3.54 13.51 7.28
CA ALA A 340 3.00 12.34 7.96
C ALA A 340 2.33 12.71 9.30
N HIS A 341 3.01 13.46 10.14
CA HIS A 341 2.50 13.90 11.45
C HIS A 341 1.28 14.82 11.32
N ASP A 342 1.27 15.75 10.36
CA ASP A 342 0.12 16.62 10.08
C ASP A 342 -1.14 15.80 9.71
N HIS A 343 -0.96 14.56 9.21
CA HIS A 343 -2.04 13.61 8.88
C HIS A 343 -2.20 12.48 9.92
N SER A 344 -1.59 12.63 11.10
CA SER A 344 -1.64 11.63 12.19
C SER A 344 -1.03 10.27 11.84
N LEU A 345 -0.13 10.21 10.86
CA LEU A 345 0.69 9.05 10.58
C LEU A 345 2.01 9.13 11.37
N LYS A 346 2.54 7.97 11.71
CA LYS A 346 3.91 7.84 12.22
C LYS A 346 4.87 7.53 11.08
N ILE A 347 6.12 8.01 11.20
CA ILE A 347 7.14 7.77 10.19
C ILE A 347 8.34 7.04 10.77
N VAL A 348 8.70 5.93 10.12
CA VAL A 348 9.95 5.18 10.34
C VAL A 348 10.86 5.47 9.14
N VAL A 349 12.13 5.75 9.40
CA VAL A 349 13.09 6.03 8.33
C VAL A 349 14.13 4.92 8.24
N GLY A 350 14.37 4.44 7.02
CA GLY A 350 15.42 3.47 6.72
C GLY A 350 16.77 4.14 6.51
N THR A 351 17.85 3.56 7.06
CA THR A 351 19.21 3.96 6.72
C THR A 351 19.57 3.50 5.32
N ILE A 352 20.25 4.35 4.53
CA ILE A 352 20.69 4.05 3.17
C ILE A 352 21.70 2.90 3.21
N THR A 353 21.44 1.82 2.48
CA THR A 353 22.30 0.64 2.36
C THR A 353 23.61 0.96 1.63
N PRO A 354 24.67 0.15 1.84
CA PRO A 354 25.92 0.33 1.11
C PRO A 354 25.75 0.14 -0.40
N PHE A 355 26.59 0.81 -1.20
CA PHE A 355 26.55 0.71 -2.66
C PHE A 355 27.94 0.89 -3.31
N GLU A 356 29.02 0.62 -2.59
CA GLU A 356 30.37 0.58 -3.19
C GLU A 356 30.40 -0.48 -4.30
N HIS A 357 30.97 -0.14 -5.45
CA HIS A 357 30.99 -0.94 -6.69
C HIS A 357 29.65 -1.12 -7.43
N ALA A 358 28.59 -0.42 -7.01
CA ALA A 358 27.29 -0.49 -7.67
C ALA A 358 27.28 0.04 -9.11
N ASP A 359 28.29 0.77 -9.52
CA ASP A 359 28.44 1.31 -10.86
C ASP A 359 29.87 1.03 -11.39
N LEU A 360 30.06 -0.16 -11.93
CA LEU A 360 31.36 -0.64 -12.41
C LEU A 360 31.98 0.19 -13.55
N HIS A 361 31.19 1.11 -14.15
CA HIS A 361 31.66 1.96 -15.27
C HIS A 361 32.00 3.38 -14.83
N ARG A 362 31.92 3.68 -13.54
CA ARG A 362 32.23 5.00 -13.01
C ARG A 362 33.23 4.91 -11.88
N GLU A 363 34.13 5.91 -11.83
CA GLU A 363 35.00 6.08 -10.68
C GLU A 363 34.15 6.43 -9.45
N GLU A 364 34.44 5.77 -8.35
CA GLU A 364 33.77 6.02 -7.09
C GLU A 364 34.09 7.41 -6.55
N ASN A 365 33.07 8.14 -6.15
CA ASN A 365 33.22 9.44 -5.54
C ASN A 365 33.19 9.29 -4.02
N PRO A 366 34.32 9.58 -3.31
CA PRO A 366 34.35 9.50 -1.84
C PRO A 366 33.30 10.34 -1.13
N VAL A 367 32.79 11.38 -1.79
CA VAL A 367 31.70 12.21 -1.25
C VAL A 367 30.40 11.42 -1.10
N TRP A 368 30.17 10.40 -1.94
CA TRP A 368 28.97 9.59 -1.86
C TRP A 368 28.86 8.83 -0.53
N GLU A 369 29.94 8.14 -0.15
CA GLU A 369 29.99 7.40 1.10
C GLU A 369 29.91 8.35 2.31
N GLN A 370 30.60 9.50 2.26
CA GLN A 370 30.50 10.52 3.30
C GLN A 370 29.08 11.03 3.47
N THR A 371 28.37 11.27 2.36
CA THR A 371 26.97 11.74 2.36
C THR A 371 26.05 10.66 2.94
N ARG A 372 26.23 9.39 2.52
CA ARG A 372 25.49 8.25 3.03
C ARG A 372 25.66 8.08 4.54
N LEU A 373 26.90 8.10 5.02
CA LEU A 373 27.22 7.95 6.44
C LEU A 373 26.67 9.11 7.28
N ALA A 374 26.76 10.34 6.78
CA ALA A 374 26.24 11.52 7.47
C ALA A 374 24.69 11.45 7.59
N PHE A 375 24.01 11.07 6.51
CA PHE A 375 22.56 10.84 6.52
C PHE A 375 22.18 9.70 7.48
N ASN A 376 22.84 8.55 7.41
CA ASN A 376 22.58 7.39 8.28
C ASN A 376 22.80 7.73 9.75
N ASN A 377 23.83 8.55 10.05
CA ASN A 377 24.06 9.02 11.42
C ASN A 377 22.88 9.88 11.90
N TRP A 378 22.34 10.78 11.06
CA TRP A 378 21.15 11.55 11.41
C TRP A 378 19.96 10.61 11.67
N VAL A 379 19.66 9.67 10.77
CA VAL A 379 18.54 8.74 10.94
C VAL A 379 18.60 8.03 12.30
N ARG A 380 19.78 7.57 12.72
CA ARG A 380 19.96 6.85 13.99
C ARG A 380 19.74 7.72 15.24
N HIS A 381 19.76 9.04 15.12
CA HIS A 381 19.69 9.96 16.27
C HIS A 381 18.56 11.00 16.16
N ALA A 382 17.83 11.03 15.04
CA ALA A 382 16.76 11.97 14.79
C ALA A 382 15.64 11.86 15.83
N LYS A 383 15.11 13.01 16.25
CA LYS A 383 14.00 13.12 17.22
C LYS A 383 12.65 13.36 16.55
N GLU A 384 12.68 13.80 15.31
CA GLU A 384 11.53 14.15 14.49
C GLU A 384 10.93 12.96 13.73
N ILE A 385 11.49 11.74 13.89
CA ILE A 385 10.96 10.49 13.33
C ILE A 385 10.53 9.56 14.46
N ASP A 386 9.60 8.65 14.19
CA ASP A 386 9.01 7.76 15.20
C ASP A 386 9.75 6.43 15.34
N GLY A 387 10.68 6.13 14.43
CA GLY A 387 11.46 4.91 14.48
C GLY A 387 12.53 4.84 13.40
N VAL A 388 13.40 3.87 13.55
CA VAL A 388 14.51 3.60 12.63
C VAL A 388 14.44 2.17 12.13
N ALA A 389 14.60 1.98 10.81
CA ALA A 389 14.89 0.70 10.18
C ALA A 389 16.36 0.71 9.74
N ASP A 390 17.26 0.11 10.54
CA ASP A 390 18.71 0.18 10.27
C ASP A 390 19.13 -0.84 9.20
N PHE A 391 18.65 -0.61 7.98
CA PHE A 391 18.92 -1.47 6.81
C PHE A 391 20.41 -1.54 6.48
N ASP A 392 21.14 -0.44 6.67
CA ASP A 392 22.60 -0.41 6.53
C ASP A 392 23.27 -1.45 7.46
N ALA A 393 22.93 -1.40 8.74
CA ALA A 393 23.50 -2.37 9.71
C ALA A 393 23.10 -3.81 9.41
N ALA A 394 21.90 -4.02 8.83
CA ALA A 394 21.37 -5.36 8.57
C ALA A 394 22.11 -6.10 7.44
N ILE A 395 22.54 -5.39 6.40
CA ILE A 395 23.07 -6.06 5.20
C ILE A 395 24.51 -5.66 4.83
N ARG A 396 25.11 -4.68 5.51
CA ARG A 396 26.51 -4.30 5.21
C ARG A 396 27.49 -5.40 5.59
N ASP A 397 28.61 -5.46 4.86
CA ASP A 397 29.77 -6.29 5.24
C ASP A 397 30.48 -5.67 6.44
N PRO A 398 30.63 -6.38 7.58
CA PRO A 398 31.34 -5.85 8.74
C PRO A 398 32.83 -5.56 8.49
N ALA A 399 33.48 -6.26 7.54
CA ALA A 399 34.87 -6.05 7.17
C ALA A 399 35.04 -4.89 6.18
N HIS A 400 34.01 -4.61 5.37
CA HIS A 400 34.00 -3.57 4.34
C HIS A 400 32.65 -2.82 4.36
N PRO A 401 32.41 -1.91 5.33
CA PRO A 401 31.08 -1.35 5.61
C PRO A 401 30.45 -0.53 4.47
N ALA A 402 31.20 -0.18 3.45
CA ALA A 402 30.69 0.47 2.25
C ALA A 402 30.07 -0.52 1.24
N ARG A 403 30.13 -1.84 1.50
CA ARG A 403 29.64 -2.92 0.65
C ARG A 403 28.50 -3.70 1.28
N ILE A 404 27.63 -4.23 0.43
CA ILE A 404 26.67 -5.25 0.83
C ILE A 404 27.45 -6.55 1.12
N LEU A 405 27.10 -7.25 2.20
CA LEU A 405 27.68 -8.55 2.52
C LEU A 405 27.36 -9.55 1.39
N ALA A 406 28.37 -10.24 0.87
CA ALA A 406 28.27 -11.05 -0.35
C ALA A 406 27.09 -12.03 -0.39
N ARG A 407 26.70 -12.63 0.76
CA ARG A 407 25.52 -13.52 0.83
C ARG A 407 24.20 -12.83 0.61
N PHE A 408 24.13 -11.50 0.78
CA PHE A 408 22.93 -10.66 0.64
C PHE A 408 22.90 -9.89 -0.68
N ASP A 409 24.02 -9.88 -1.42
CA ASP A 409 24.15 -9.16 -2.68
C ASP A 409 23.51 -9.95 -3.83
N SER A 410 22.77 -9.26 -4.70
CA SER A 410 22.22 -9.86 -5.92
C SER A 410 23.28 -10.07 -7.00
N GLY A 411 24.48 -9.51 -6.81
CA GLY A 411 25.61 -9.53 -7.75
C GLY A 411 25.81 -8.20 -8.50
N ASP A 412 24.96 -7.20 -8.24
CA ASP A 412 25.10 -5.85 -8.82
C ASP A 412 25.67 -4.83 -7.82
N HIS A 413 25.97 -5.26 -6.61
CA HIS A 413 26.53 -4.48 -5.50
C HIS A 413 25.68 -3.28 -5.04
N LEU A 414 24.40 -3.29 -5.40
CA LEU A 414 23.42 -2.26 -5.08
C LEU A 414 22.14 -2.83 -4.44
N HIS A 415 21.64 -3.91 -5.02
CA HIS A 415 20.37 -4.49 -4.61
C HIS A 415 20.57 -5.79 -3.81
N PRO A 416 19.79 -5.99 -2.77
CA PRO A 416 19.76 -7.27 -2.07
C PRO A 416 19.16 -8.39 -2.93
N ASN A 417 19.58 -9.63 -2.68
CA ASN A 417 18.85 -10.83 -3.07
C ASN A 417 17.74 -11.14 -2.03
N ASP A 418 17.01 -12.24 -2.22
CA ASP A 418 15.90 -12.62 -1.32
C ASP A 418 16.32 -12.74 0.16
N ASP A 419 17.53 -13.26 0.43
CA ASP A 419 18.05 -13.37 1.80
C ASP A 419 18.40 -12.00 2.39
N GLY A 420 18.91 -11.09 1.56
CA GLY A 420 19.16 -9.70 1.95
C GLY A 420 17.85 -8.96 2.24
N TYR A 421 16.81 -9.16 1.44
CA TYR A 421 15.48 -8.61 1.72
C TYR A 421 14.88 -9.15 3.03
N GLN A 422 15.06 -10.45 3.29
CA GLN A 422 14.66 -11.03 4.57
C GLN A 422 15.42 -10.37 5.74
N ALA A 423 16.75 -10.21 5.63
CA ALA A 423 17.56 -9.56 6.67
C ALA A 423 17.13 -8.10 6.93
N MET A 424 16.78 -7.37 5.86
CA MET A 424 16.20 -6.02 5.99
C MET A 424 14.87 -6.04 6.75
N ALA A 425 13.97 -6.96 6.41
CA ALA A 425 12.73 -7.10 7.15
C ALA A 425 12.98 -7.46 8.63
N ASP A 426 13.96 -8.33 8.91
CA ASP A 426 14.27 -8.84 10.24
C ASP A 426 14.81 -7.77 11.19
N CYS A 427 15.50 -6.75 10.69
CA CYS A 427 16.02 -5.67 11.51
C CYS A 427 14.94 -4.69 12.02
N ILE A 428 13.74 -4.72 11.46
CA ILE A 428 12.66 -3.82 11.86
C ILE A 428 12.05 -4.30 13.20
N ASP A 429 12.04 -3.42 14.21
CA ASP A 429 11.40 -3.71 15.50
C ASP A 429 9.86 -3.69 15.32
N LEU A 430 9.25 -4.86 15.43
CA LEU A 430 7.79 -5.00 15.31
C LEU A 430 7.01 -4.27 16.40
N LYS A 431 7.63 -3.94 17.54
CA LYS A 431 6.99 -3.18 18.63
C LYS A 431 6.58 -1.78 18.19
N LEU A 432 7.21 -1.22 17.14
CA LEU A 432 6.79 0.04 16.53
C LEU A 432 5.34 -0.02 16.04
N PHE A 433 4.88 -1.21 15.61
CA PHE A 433 3.60 -1.43 14.95
C PHE A 433 2.63 -2.28 15.79
N GLY A 434 2.92 -2.47 17.06
CA GLY A 434 2.04 -3.23 17.96
C GLY A 434 0.67 -2.54 18.11
N PRO A 435 -0.37 -3.30 18.48
CA PRO A 435 -1.63 -2.71 18.87
C PRO A 435 -1.35 -1.72 19.99
N ALA A 436 -1.90 -0.51 19.89
CA ALA A 436 -1.84 0.46 20.98
C ALA A 436 -2.30 -0.27 22.25
N THR A 437 -1.41 -0.39 23.24
CA THR A 437 -1.80 -0.87 24.57
C THR A 437 -2.92 0.07 25.01
N GLN A 438 -4.14 -0.45 25.13
CA GLN A 438 -5.21 0.28 25.75
C GLN A 438 -4.76 0.52 27.22
N ASN A 439 -4.22 1.72 27.47
CA ASN A 439 -4.05 2.21 28.84
C ASN A 439 -5.39 2.69 29.40
#